data_d93985e183a7c86d6dd11900596e0d7b
#
_entry.id   d93985e183a7c86d6dd11900596e0d7b
#
_cell.length_a   1.000
_cell.length_b   1.000
_cell.length_c   1.000
_cell.angle_alpha   90.00
_cell.angle_beta   90.00
_cell.angle_gamma   90.00
#
_symmetry.space_group_name_H-M   'P 1'
#
loop_
_entity.id
_entity.type
_entity.pdbx_description
1 polymer ?
#
loop_
_entity_poly.entity_id
_entity_poly.type
_entity_poly.pdbx_seq_one_letter_code
_entity_poly.pdbx_strand_id
1 'polypeptide(L)'
;MCTYLTEKIAISGSAKGGSGWFRVTDGSVYFDHPVHAQAEHTLNIDFLDPAAGPSARVAVELTADSARALIKAIQATLDAAPPGLI
;
A
#
# COMPACT_ATOMS: atom_id res chain seq x y z
N MET A 1 -0.64 -3.59 22.05
CA MET A 1 -0.06 -3.19 20.76
C MET A 1 0.29 -4.42 19.95
N CYS A 2 -0.23 -4.54 18.77
CA CYS A 2 -0.11 -5.73 17.94
C CYS A 2 0.66 -5.50 16.63
N THR A 3 1.21 -4.32 16.44
CA THR A 3 2.03 -4.00 15.27
C THR A 3 3.43 -4.54 15.47
N TYR A 4 3.90 -5.36 14.53
CA TYR A 4 5.20 -6.03 14.63
C TYR A 4 6.31 -5.22 13.97
N LEU A 5 6.13 -4.87 12.71
CA LEU A 5 7.11 -4.09 11.95
C LEU A 5 6.34 -3.08 11.11
N THR A 6 6.81 -1.86 11.09
CA THR A 6 6.28 -0.83 10.21
C THR A 6 7.40 -0.31 9.33
N GLU A 7 7.21 -0.43 8.02
CA GLU A 7 8.12 0.13 7.02
C GLU A 7 7.46 1.34 6.41
N LYS A 8 8.20 2.44 6.34
CA LYS A 8 7.74 3.67 5.70
C LYS A 8 8.60 3.97 4.50
N ILE A 9 7.97 4.28 3.39
CA ILE A 9 8.66 4.56 2.13
C ILE A 9 8.15 5.84 1.51
N ALA A 10 9.03 6.52 0.80
CA ALA A 10 8.64 7.62 -0.06
C ALA A 10 8.10 7.05 -1.37
N ILE A 11 7.01 7.61 -1.86
CA ILE A 11 6.35 7.16 -3.08
C ILE A 11 6.13 8.36 -4.00
N SER A 12 6.25 8.12 -5.30
CA SER A 12 5.89 9.09 -6.32
C SER A 12 4.81 8.45 -7.19
N GLY A 13 3.60 8.95 -7.11
CA GLY A 13 2.49 8.39 -7.84
C GLY A 13 1.19 9.10 -7.50
N SER A 14 0.08 8.47 -7.87
CA SER A 14 -1.24 8.98 -7.57
C SER A 14 -2.17 7.81 -7.22
N ALA A 15 -3.17 8.09 -6.43
CA ALA A 15 -4.18 7.11 -6.03
C ALA A 15 -5.56 7.75 -6.04
N LYS A 16 -6.57 6.90 -6.21
CA LYS A 16 -7.95 7.35 -6.17
C LYS A 16 -8.57 6.98 -4.82
N GLY A 17 -8.92 7.98 -4.05
CA GLY A 17 -9.63 7.83 -2.79
C GLY A 17 -11.10 8.21 -2.91
N GLY A 18 -11.79 8.31 -1.78
CA GLY A 18 -13.21 8.66 -1.74
C GLY A 18 -13.55 10.04 -2.30
N SER A 19 -12.61 10.96 -2.26
CA SER A 19 -12.78 12.33 -2.78
C SER A 19 -12.16 12.53 -4.15
N GLY A 20 -11.75 11.46 -4.83
CA GLY A 20 -11.12 11.51 -6.15
C GLY A 20 -9.64 11.19 -6.12
N TRP A 21 -8.93 11.57 -7.18
CA TRP A 21 -7.49 11.33 -7.30
C TRP A 21 -6.70 12.30 -6.43
N PHE A 22 -5.64 11.81 -5.85
CA PHE A 22 -4.68 12.64 -5.13
C PHE A 22 -3.26 12.13 -5.37
N ARG A 23 -2.29 13.01 -5.16
CA ARG A 23 -0.88 12.67 -5.24
C ARG A 23 -0.49 11.83 -4.02
N VAL A 24 0.18 10.71 -4.24
CA VAL A 24 0.73 9.90 -3.16
C VAL A 24 2.19 10.27 -2.97
N THR A 25 2.56 10.59 -1.74
CA THR A 25 3.93 10.94 -1.38
C THR A 25 4.55 9.95 -0.41
N ASP A 26 3.71 9.19 0.30
CA ASP A 26 4.16 8.29 1.36
C ASP A 26 3.42 6.97 1.28
N GLY A 27 4.15 5.91 1.59
CA GLY A 27 3.58 4.59 1.81
C GLY A 27 3.98 4.07 3.18
N SER A 28 3.08 3.35 3.83
CA SER A 28 3.33 2.70 5.09
C SER A 28 2.88 1.25 4.99
N VAL A 29 3.75 0.32 5.34
CA VAL A 29 3.47 -1.12 5.29
C VAL A 29 3.69 -1.70 6.67
N TYR A 30 2.67 -2.35 7.21
CA TYR A 30 2.74 -2.92 8.56
C TYR A 30 1.87 -4.16 8.69
N PHE A 31 2.15 -4.96 9.70
CA PHE A 31 1.41 -6.19 9.98
C PHE A 31 0.70 -6.02 11.32
N ASP A 32 -0.64 -6.16 11.33
CA ASP A 32 -1.43 -5.88 12.51
C ASP A 32 -2.81 -6.53 12.39
N HIS A 33 -3.65 -6.31 13.38
CA HIS A 33 -5.06 -6.69 13.31
C HIS A 33 -5.78 -5.82 12.28
N PRO A 34 -6.63 -6.43 11.42
CA PRO A 34 -7.39 -5.66 10.45
C PRO A 34 -8.54 -4.91 11.10
N VAL A 35 -9.02 -3.88 10.40
CA VAL A 35 -10.25 -3.18 10.76
C VAL A 35 -11.46 -3.86 10.11
N HIS A 36 -11.34 -4.33 8.88
CA HIS A 36 -12.45 -4.89 8.10
C HIS A 36 -12.24 -6.32 7.61
N ALA A 37 -11.04 -6.71 7.26
CA ALA A 37 -10.80 -8.04 6.70
C ALA A 37 -11.14 -9.12 7.73
N GLN A 38 -11.68 -10.25 7.24
CA GLN A 38 -12.02 -11.39 8.10
C GLN A 38 -10.82 -12.31 8.27
N ALA A 39 -9.80 -11.80 8.91
CA ALA A 39 -8.59 -12.52 9.25
C ALA A 39 -8.10 -12.00 10.59
N GLU A 40 -7.35 -12.79 11.32
CA GLU A 40 -6.86 -12.36 12.63
C GLU A 40 -5.76 -11.33 12.51
N HIS A 41 -4.90 -11.48 11.50
CA HIS A 41 -3.84 -10.52 11.18
C HIS A 41 -3.78 -10.28 9.68
N THR A 42 -3.45 -9.07 9.29
CA THR A 42 -3.30 -8.69 7.88
C THR A 42 -2.04 -7.87 7.66
N LEU A 43 -1.56 -7.94 6.45
CA LEU A 43 -0.57 -7.02 5.90
C LEU A 43 -1.34 -5.78 5.45
N ASN A 44 -1.01 -4.64 6.04
CA ASN A 44 -1.72 -3.39 5.81
C ASN A 44 -0.83 -2.43 5.04
N ILE A 45 -1.41 -1.77 4.06
CA ILE A 45 -0.71 -0.76 3.27
C ILE A 45 -1.53 0.51 3.30
N ASP A 46 -0.90 1.62 3.64
CA ASP A 46 -1.49 2.95 3.52
C ASP A 46 -0.72 3.75 2.48
N PHE A 47 -1.44 4.30 1.53
CA PHE A 47 -0.92 5.28 0.57
C PHE A 47 -1.49 6.62 0.95
N LEU A 48 -0.63 7.63 1.14
CA LEU A 48 -1.11 8.90 1.64
C LEU A 48 -0.28 10.09 1.15
N ASP A 49 -0.88 11.26 1.30
CA ASP A 49 -0.22 12.55 1.21
C ASP A 49 -0.55 13.33 2.48
N PRO A 50 0.32 13.29 3.50
CA PRO A 50 0.01 13.97 4.78
C PRO A 50 -0.21 15.47 4.63
N ALA A 51 0.43 16.10 3.66
CA ALA A 51 0.28 17.55 3.44
C ALA A 51 -1.11 17.91 2.89
N ALA A 52 -1.81 16.97 2.26
CA ALA A 52 -3.13 17.20 1.69
C ALA A 52 -4.28 16.86 2.67
N GLY A 53 -3.96 16.44 3.89
CA GLY A 53 -4.94 16.18 4.93
C GLY A 53 -5.35 14.71 5.05
N PRO A 54 -6.21 14.39 6.05
CA PRO A 54 -6.54 12.99 6.36
C PRO A 54 -7.33 12.25 5.28
N SER A 55 -8.03 12.97 4.40
CA SER A 55 -8.79 12.34 3.32
C SER A 55 -7.91 11.87 2.16
N ALA A 56 -6.67 12.34 2.07
CA ALA A 56 -5.71 11.91 1.06
C ALA A 56 -5.04 10.61 1.50
N ARG A 57 -5.83 9.54 1.53
CA ARG A 57 -5.39 8.23 2.02
C ARG A 57 -6.17 7.10 1.35
N VAL A 58 -5.45 6.06 0.98
CA VAL A 58 -6.04 4.77 0.58
C VAL A 58 -5.43 3.68 1.45
N ALA A 59 -6.27 2.91 2.10
CA ALA A 59 -5.86 1.84 2.99
C ALA A 59 -6.24 0.48 2.39
N VAL A 60 -5.34 -0.49 2.50
CA VAL A 60 -5.55 -1.85 2.01
C VAL A 60 -5.18 -2.83 3.12
N GLU A 61 -6.02 -3.84 3.31
CA GLU A 61 -5.77 -4.96 4.22
C GLU A 61 -5.72 -6.26 3.42
N LEU A 62 -4.60 -6.98 3.51
CA LEU A 62 -4.37 -8.18 2.73
C LEU A 62 -4.01 -9.35 3.64
N THR A 63 -4.44 -10.56 3.27
CA THR A 63 -3.87 -11.75 3.89
C THR A 63 -2.39 -11.85 3.53
N ALA A 64 -1.61 -12.57 4.34
CA ALA A 64 -0.19 -12.75 4.07
C ALA A 64 0.05 -13.36 2.69
N ASP A 65 -0.75 -14.36 2.31
CA ASP A 65 -0.62 -15.00 0.99
C ASP A 65 -0.92 -14.03 -0.14
N SER A 66 -1.95 -13.19 0.00
CA SER A 66 -2.28 -12.16 -0.99
C SER A 66 -1.17 -11.12 -1.10
N ALA A 67 -0.58 -10.73 0.02
CA ALA A 67 0.53 -9.79 0.03
C ALA A 67 1.74 -10.36 -0.72
N ARG A 68 2.06 -11.64 -0.52
CA ARG A 68 3.15 -12.31 -1.23
C ARG A 68 2.87 -12.41 -2.73
N ALA A 69 1.61 -12.71 -3.10
CA ALA A 69 1.20 -12.75 -4.50
C ALA A 69 1.34 -11.35 -5.15
N LEU A 70 0.99 -10.31 -4.40
CA LEU A 70 1.12 -8.92 -4.89
C LEU A 70 2.59 -8.56 -5.14
N ILE A 71 3.50 -8.93 -4.24
CA ILE A 71 4.94 -8.72 -4.43
C ILE A 71 5.40 -9.35 -5.75
N LYS A 72 5.01 -10.61 -5.98
CA LYS A 72 5.40 -11.33 -7.20
C LYS A 72 4.82 -10.69 -8.46
N ALA A 73 3.57 -10.27 -8.39
CA ALA A 73 2.91 -9.62 -9.53
C ALA A 73 3.58 -8.28 -9.88
N ILE A 74 3.92 -7.50 -8.89
CA ILE A 74 4.63 -6.23 -9.10
C ILE A 74 5.99 -6.49 -9.76
N GLN A 75 6.77 -7.43 -9.21
CA GLN A 75 8.08 -7.74 -9.74
C GLN A 75 8.01 -8.23 -11.18
N ALA A 76 7.09 -9.16 -11.47
CA ALA A 76 6.92 -9.71 -12.81
C ALA A 76 6.51 -8.63 -13.82
N THR A 77 5.65 -7.72 -13.42
CA THR A 77 5.18 -6.64 -14.29
C THR A 77 6.31 -5.67 -14.61
N LEU A 78 7.11 -5.30 -13.60
CA LEU A 78 8.26 -4.42 -13.81
C LEU A 78 9.31 -5.10 -14.69
N ASP A 79 9.57 -6.39 -14.47
CA ASP A 79 10.55 -7.15 -15.27
C ASP A 79 10.13 -7.27 -16.73
N ALA A 80 8.83 -7.32 -17.01
CA ALA A 80 8.29 -7.41 -18.36
C ALA A 80 8.19 -6.06 -19.08
N ALA A 81 8.36 -4.95 -18.36
CA ALA A 81 8.28 -3.63 -18.98
C ALA A 81 9.43 -3.42 -19.97
N PRO A 82 9.17 -2.83 -21.16
CA PRO A 82 10.21 -2.62 -22.14
C PRO A 82 11.37 -1.77 -21.61
N PRO A 83 12.62 -2.09 -21.99
CA PRO A 83 13.77 -1.27 -21.64
C PRO A 83 13.57 0.18 -22.08
N GLY A 84 13.93 1.12 -21.21
CA GLY A 84 13.80 2.54 -21.48
C GLY A 84 12.50 3.17 -21.03
N LEU A 85 11.53 2.38 -20.59
CA LEU A 85 10.28 2.89 -20.03
C LEU A 85 10.31 3.04 -18.51
N ILE A 86 11.30 2.45 -17.90
CA ILE A 86 11.46 2.49 -16.45
C ILE A 86 12.66 3.33 -16.06
#